data_45803fa2ae1bda1b2fc9e9c91bc3cce3
#
_entry.id   45803fa2ae1bda1b2fc9e9c91bc3cce3
#
_cell.length_a   1.000
_cell.length_b   1.000
_cell.length_c   1.000
_cell.angle_alpha   90.00
_cell.angle_beta   90.00
_cell.angle_gamma   90.00
#
_symmetry.space_group_name_H-M   'P 1'
#
loop_
_entity.id
_entity.type
_entity.pdbx_description
1 polymer ?
#
loop_
_entity_poly.entity_id
_entity_poly.type
_entity_poly.pdbx_seq_one_letter_code
_entity_poly.pdbx_strand_id
1 'polypeptide(L)'
;EAGTLKTIRIFNGIVIRNEKDTSLIKRRSYNIERTLGEGDTDTQAEYLEGAVPNEFTLNVPQAEKLNADFSFVACDNTQRSGETGDEIKVGTRIASTGEDAFNTSSDVYAIKLALLDNTSNPTPLFGFVTEATISINNNVTPNKAVGTLGAIDTSAGNFEASGSITAY
;
A
#
# COMPACT_ATOMS: atom_id res chain seq x y z
N GLU A 1 -10.14 0.34 27.17
CA GLU A 1 -10.21 1.70 26.65
C GLU A 1 -10.70 1.65 25.21
N ALA A 2 -11.79 2.34 24.91
CA ALA A 2 -12.30 2.45 23.56
C ALA A 2 -11.29 3.28 22.74
N GLY A 3 -10.46 2.59 21.94
CA GLY A 3 -9.49 3.27 21.08
C GLY A 3 -10.15 4.30 20.17
N THR A 4 -9.57 5.46 20.08
CA THR A 4 -10.04 6.54 19.19
C THR A 4 -10.01 6.07 17.75
N LEU A 5 -11.11 6.20 17.05
CA LEU A 5 -11.20 5.86 15.62
C LEU A 5 -10.26 6.76 14.82
N LYS A 6 -9.21 6.19 14.24
CA LYS A 6 -8.30 6.90 13.35
C LYS A 6 -8.80 6.76 11.91
N THR A 7 -9.05 7.85 11.25
CA THR A 7 -9.53 7.88 9.88
C THR A 7 -8.61 8.72 9.01
N ILE A 8 -8.18 8.15 7.90
CA ILE A 8 -7.40 8.85 6.88
C ILE A 8 -8.22 8.83 5.59
N ARG A 9 -8.46 10.00 5.02
CA ARG A 9 -9.09 10.11 3.71
C ARG A 9 -8.01 10.47 2.70
N ILE A 10 -7.72 9.53 1.82
CA ILE A 10 -6.71 9.64 0.77
C ILE A 10 -7.44 9.95 -0.51
N PHE A 11 -7.79 10.37 -1.26
CA PHE A 11 -8.59 10.64 -2.44
C PHE A 11 -10.09 10.80 -2.15
N ASN A 12 -10.78 11.42 -3.04
CA ASN A 12 -12.22 11.64 -2.90
C ASN A 12 -12.97 10.30 -2.89
N GLY A 13 -13.60 10.00 -1.78
CA GLY A 13 -14.40 8.76 -1.62
C GLY A 13 -13.66 7.55 -1.05
N ILE A 14 -12.34 7.62 -0.86
CA ILE A 14 -11.57 6.55 -0.21
C ILE A 14 -11.26 6.94 1.23
N VAL A 15 -11.64 6.09 2.16
CA VAL A 15 -11.38 6.25 3.60
C VAL A 15 -10.66 5.03 4.12
N ILE A 16 -9.48 5.23 4.71
CA ILE A 16 -8.75 4.21 5.45
C ILE A 16 -8.92 4.51 6.92
N ARG A 17 -9.42 3.54 7.68
CA ARG A 17 -9.69 3.70 9.10
C ARG A 17 -9.39 2.42 9.85
N ASN A 18 -9.08 2.57 11.14
CA ASN A 18 -9.08 1.46 12.07
C ASN A 18 -10.53 1.07 12.38
N GLU A 19 -10.98 -0.07 11.85
CA GLU A 19 -12.35 -0.54 11.99
C GLU A 19 -12.53 -1.27 13.34
N LYS A 20 -13.60 -0.95 14.06
CA LYS A 20 -13.94 -1.60 15.34
C LYS A 20 -14.86 -2.81 15.16
N ASP A 21 -15.66 -2.80 14.11
CA ASP A 21 -16.54 -3.92 13.78
C ASP A 21 -15.75 -4.98 13.03
N THR A 22 -15.49 -6.10 13.68
CA THR A 22 -14.73 -7.22 13.11
C THR A 22 -15.38 -7.82 11.88
N SER A 23 -16.69 -7.68 11.69
CA SER A 23 -17.41 -8.15 10.50
C SER A 23 -17.07 -7.33 9.25
N LEU A 24 -16.62 -6.08 9.42
CA LEU A 24 -16.23 -5.18 8.35
C LEU A 24 -14.73 -5.25 8.02
N ILE A 25 -13.94 -5.89 8.87
CA ILE A 25 -12.52 -6.14 8.62
C ILE A 25 -12.41 -7.29 7.62
N LYS A 26 -12.04 -6.97 6.38
CA LYS A 26 -11.80 -7.97 5.34
C LYS A 26 -10.31 -8.13 5.11
N ARG A 27 -9.77 -9.25 5.56
CA ARG A 27 -8.41 -9.66 5.23
C ARG A 27 -8.39 -10.17 3.79
N ARG A 28 -7.48 -9.64 2.98
CA ARG A 28 -7.24 -10.08 1.61
C ARG A 28 -5.77 -10.42 1.44
N SER A 29 -5.52 -11.52 0.77
CA SER A 29 -4.19 -11.87 0.29
C SER A 29 -4.16 -11.78 -1.24
N TYR A 30 -2.99 -11.53 -1.77
CA TYR A 30 -2.74 -11.36 -3.19
C TYR A 30 -1.66 -12.33 -3.64
N ASN A 31 -1.70 -12.70 -4.91
CA ASN A 31 -0.57 -13.27 -5.60
C ASN A 31 0.05 -12.18 -6.45
N ILE A 32 1.32 -11.89 -6.21
CA ILE A 32 2.04 -10.84 -6.93
C ILE A 32 3.00 -11.51 -7.90
N GLU A 33 2.86 -11.17 -9.17
CA GLU A 33 3.77 -11.60 -10.23
C GLU A 33 4.77 -10.51 -10.53
N ARG A 34 6.03 -10.87 -10.59
CA ARG A 34 7.11 -10.04 -11.14
C ARG A 34 7.72 -10.77 -12.32
N THR A 35 7.64 -10.18 -13.51
CA THR A 35 8.26 -10.72 -14.72
C THR A 35 9.57 -10.01 -15.01
N LEU A 36 10.55 -10.77 -15.48
CA LEU A 36 11.84 -10.32 -15.96
C LEU A 36 12.01 -10.80 -17.39
N GLY A 37 12.28 -9.90 -18.32
CA GLY A 37 12.39 -10.20 -19.74
C GLY A 37 11.16 -9.76 -20.55
N GLU A 38 11.33 -9.71 -21.86
CA GLU A 38 10.29 -9.38 -22.83
C GLU A 38 10.00 -10.59 -23.71
N GLY A 39 8.75 -10.98 -23.82
CA GLY A 39 8.29 -12.05 -24.71
C GLY A 39 7.82 -13.31 -23.98
N ASP A 40 7.14 -14.17 -24.73
CA ASP A 40 6.48 -15.36 -24.16
C ASP A 40 7.44 -16.53 -23.91
N THR A 41 8.61 -16.55 -24.55
CA THR A 41 9.53 -17.69 -24.55
C THR A 41 10.72 -17.57 -23.61
N ASP A 42 11.10 -16.31 -23.24
CA ASP A 42 12.26 -16.04 -22.37
C ASP A 42 11.89 -15.27 -21.11
N THR A 43 10.61 -15.17 -20.82
CA THR A 43 10.13 -14.41 -19.66
C THR A 43 10.26 -15.27 -18.41
N GLN A 44 11.16 -14.87 -17.54
CA GLN A 44 11.21 -15.42 -16.18
C GLN A 44 10.18 -14.73 -15.30
N ALA A 45 9.55 -15.47 -14.42
CA ALA A 45 8.57 -14.94 -13.50
C ALA A 45 8.81 -15.41 -12.05
N GLU A 46 8.60 -14.49 -11.12
CA GLU A 46 8.55 -14.77 -9.69
C GLU A 46 7.14 -14.48 -9.20
N TYR A 47 6.58 -15.43 -8.46
CA TYR A 47 5.26 -15.32 -7.85
C TYR A 47 5.38 -15.29 -6.33
N LEU A 48 4.98 -14.18 -5.72
CA LEU A 48 4.81 -14.08 -4.28
C LEU A 48 3.39 -14.52 -3.95
N GLU A 49 3.25 -15.60 -3.18
CA GLU A 49 1.97 -16.24 -2.89
C GLU A 49 1.48 -15.88 -1.47
N GLY A 50 0.17 -15.62 -1.34
CA GLY A 50 -0.43 -15.24 -0.07
C GLY A 50 0.07 -13.90 0.49
N ALA A 51 0.43 -12.97 -0.39
CA ALA A 51 0.96 -11.68 -0.01
C ALA A 51 -0.10 -10.78 0.63
N VAL A 52 0.15 -10.31 1.84
CA VAL A 52 -0.72 -9.39 2.59
C VAL A 52 -0.07 -8.02 2.65
N PRO A 53 -0.81 -6.92 2.36
CA PRO A 53 -0.28 -5.56 2.48
C PRO A 53 0.18 -5.27 3.91
N ASN A 54 1.43 -4.86 4.06
CA ASN A 54 2.03 -4.55 5.35
C ASN A 54 2.12 -3.04 5.57
N GLU A 55 2.81 -2.35 4.68
CA GLU A 55 3.04 -0.91 4.83
C GLU A 55 2.69 -0.17 3.54
N PHE A 56 2.16 1.02 3.72
CA PHE A 56 1.92 1.99 2.68
C PHE A 56 2.49 3.33 3.12
N THR A 57 3.34 3.93 2.31
CA THR A 57 3.87 5.27 2.53
C THR A 57 3.56 6.14 1.33
N LEU A 58 2.91 7.26 1.56
CA LEU A 58 2.65 8.29 0.56
C LEU A 58 3.55 9.49 0.85
N ASN A 59 4.42 9.82 -0.09
CA ASN A 59 5.29 10.97 -0.03
C ASN A 59 4.80 12.05 -0.99
N VAL A 60 4.56 13.24 -0.46
CA VAL A 60 4.15 14.43 -1.22
C VAL A 60 5.28 15.47 -1.12
N PRO A 61 6.30 15.39 -1.98
CA PRO A 61 7.42 16.32 -1.98
C PRO A 61 7.04 17.65 -2.63
N GLN A 62 7.86 18.66 -2.45
CA GLN A 62 7.70 19.95 -3.10
C GLN A 62 8.13 19.89 -4.56
N ALA A 63 7.25 20.27 -5.49
CA ALA A 63 7.52 20.43 -6.92
C ALA A 63 8.13 19.20 -7.62
N GLU A 64 7.72 18.01 -7.21
CA GLU A 64 8.17 16.73 -7.75
C GLU A 64 6.98 15.78 -7.98
N LYS A 65 7.27 14.56 -8.43
CA LYS A 65 6.27 13.52 -8.62
C LYS A 65 5.81 12.97 -7.26
N LEU A 66 4.51 12.77 -7.13
CA LEU A 66 3.94 12.04 -6.00
C LEU A 66 4.46 10.60 -5.99
N ASN A 67 4.91 10.12 -4.84
CA ASN A 67 5.45 8.78 -4.67
C ASN A 67 4.63 7.98 -3.66
N ALA A 68 4.34 6.74 -4.01
CA ALA A 68 3.65 5.81 -3.13
C ALA A 68 4.40 4.48 -3.06
N ASP A 69 4.81 4.11 -1.85
CA ASP A 69 5.53 2.88 -1.58
C ASP A 69 4.61 1.87 -0.91
N PHE A 70 4.61 0.64 -1.41
CA PHE A 70 3.85 -0.47 -0.84
C PHE A 70 4.78 -1.60 -0.45
N SER A 71 4.63 -2.12 0.75
CA SER A 71 5.28 -3.35 1.17
C SER A 71 4.26 -4.46 1.42
N PHE A 72 4.66 -5.68 1.11
CA PHE A 72 3.84 -6.88 1.30
C PHE A 72 4.64 -7.94 2.05
N VAL A 73 3.95 -8.71 2.87
CA VAL A 73 4.50 -9.92 3.49
C VAL A 73 3.81 -11.13 2.85
N ALA A 74 4.60 -11.97 2.17
CA ALA A 74 4.10 -13.17 1.50
C ALA A 74 4.38 -14.43 2.32
N CYS A 75 3.60 -15.48 2.07
CA CYS A 75 3.80 -16.78 2.68
C CYS A 75 4.87 -17.59 1.95
N ASP A 76 4.85 -17.55 0.62
CA ASP A 76 5.75 -18.37 -0.20
C ASP A 76 6.14 -17.64 -1.50
N ASN A 77 7.11 -18.22 -2.19
CA ASN A 77 7.64 -17.72 -3.45
C ASN A 77 7.86 -18.89 -4.40
N THR A 78 7.35 -18.78 -5.62
CA THR A 78 7.55 -19.72 -6.70
C THR A 78 8.22 -19.00 -7.86
N GLN A 79 9.28 -19.59 -8.42
CA GLN A 79 9.95 -19.07 -9.61
C GLN A 79 9.63 -19.93 -10.83
N ARG A 80 9.58 -19.31 -12.01
CA ARG A 80 9.40 -19.94 -13.30
C ARG A 80 10.42 -19.38 -14.30
N SER A 81 11.08 -20.27 -15.03
CA SER A 81 12.09 -19.88 -16.02
C SER A 81 11.50 -19.41 -17.35
N GLY A 82 10.26 -19.78 -17.65
CA GLY A 82 9.62 -19.55 -18.95
C GLY A 82 9.95 -20.57 -20.01
N GLU A 83 10.84 -21.52 -19.70
CA GLU A 83 11.22 -22.61 -20.61
C GLU A 83 10.13 -23.69 -20.71
N THR A 84 10.22 -24.53 -21.73
CA THR A 84 9.33 -25.67 -21.91
C THR A 84 9.36 -26.60 -20.70
N GLY A 85 8.20 -26.79 -20.07
CA GLY A 85 8.05 -27.58 -18.84
C GLY A 85 8.13 -26.78 -17.56
N ASP A 86 8.49 -25.49 -17.64
CA ASP A 86 8.50 -24.53 -16.53
C ASP A 86 7.93 -23.18 -16.97
N GLU A 87 6.84 -23.23 -17.71
CA GLU A 87 6.18 -22.07 -18.28
C GLU A 87 5.64 -21.14 -17.19
N ILE A 88 5.57 -19.85 -17.52
CA ILE A 88 4.93 -18.85 -16.65
C ILE A 88 3.44 -19.17 -16.45
N LYS A 89 2.89 -18.79 -15.31
CA LYS A 89 1.47 -19.05 -15.01
C LYS A 89 0.56 -18.35 -16.02
N VAL A 90 -0.44 -19.07 -16.51
CA VAL A 90 -1.41 -18.54 -17.48
C VAL A 90 -2.27 -17.46 -16.82
N GLY A 91 -2.46 -16.33 -17.52
CA GLY A 91 -3.29 -15.23 -17.03
C GLY A 91 -3.31 -14.08 -18.02
N THR A 92 -4.33 -13.22 -17.92
CA THR A 92 -4.39 -11.99 -18.69
C THR A 92 -3.62 -10.91 -17.95
N ARG A 93 -2.58 -10.38 -18.58
CA ARG A 93 -1.80 -9.27 -18.07
C ARG A 93 -2.27 -7.99 -18.75
N ILE A 94 -2.73 -7.04 -17.94
CA ILE A 94 -3.18 -5.74 -18.44
C ILE A 94 -1.94 -4.85 -18.54
N ALA A 95 -1.70 -4.32 -19.74
CA ALA A 95 -0.64 -3.32 -19.92
C ALA A 95 -0.95 -2.07 -19.08
N SER A 96 0.11 -1.43 -18.56
CA SER A 96 -0.08 -0.15 -17.88
C SER A 96 -0.59 0.89 -18.87
N THR A 97 -1.55 1.70 -18.45
CA THR A 97 -1.95 2.89 -19.20
C THR A 97 -0.83 3.92 -19.11
N GLY A 98 -0.52 4.59 -20.22
CA GLY A 98 0.53 5.61 -20.27
C GLY A 98 0.10 6.94 -19.63
N GLU A 99 -0.56 6.90 -18.47
CA GLU A 99 -1.00 8.09 -17.76
C GLU A 99 0.19 8.84 -17.13
N ASP A 100 0.09 10.16 -17.12
CA ASP A 100 1.08 11.01 -16.49
C ASP A 100 1.08 10.86 -14.96
N ALA A 101 2.27 10.87 -14.35
CA ALA A 101 2.40 10.85 -12.92
C ALA A 101 1.93 12.17 -12.30
N PHE A 102 1.22 12.11 -11.17
CA PHE A 102 0.82 13.30 -10.42
C PHE A 102 2.03 14.15 -10.04
N ASN A 103 1.97 15.42 -10.43
CA ASN A 103 2.95 16.43 -10.05
C ASN A 103 2.40 17.27 -8.90
N THR A 104 3.17 17.41 -7.84
CA THR A 104 2.72 18.14 -6.65
C THR A 104 2.55 19.65 -6.87
N SER A 105 3.12 20.22 -7.94
CA SER A 105 2.93 21.63 -8.29
C SER A 105 1.62 21.92 -9.02
N SER A 106 1.13 20.97 -9.83
CA SER A 106 -0.04 21.16 -10.70
C SER A 106 -1.27 20.42 -10.21
N ASP A 107 -1.09 19.23 -9.63
CA ASP A 107 -2.19 18.29 -9.38
C ASP A 107 -2.61 18.25 -7.89
N VAL A 108 -1.78 18.76 -6.98
CA VAL A 108 -2.10 18.89 -5.56
C VAL A 108 -2.50 20.33 -5.27
N TYR A 109 -3.80 20.56 -5.07
CA TYR A 109 -4.32 21.91 -4.83
C TYR A 109 -3.99 22.44 -3.44
N ALA A 110 -4.15 21.64 -2.41
CA ALA A 110 -3.84 22.01 -1.03
C ALA A 110 -3.75 20.79 -0.12
N ILE A 111 -2.88 20.88 0.89
CA ILE A 111 -2.86 19.95 2.02
C ILE A 111 -3.39 20.73 3.23
N LYS A 112 -4.39 20.18 3.93
CA LYS A 112 -5.00 20.77 5.11
C LYS A 112 -4.98 19.77 6.26
N LEU A 113 -4.60 20.23 7.43
CA LEU A 113 -4.74 19.50 8.68
C LEU A 113 -5.86 20.13 9.50
N ALA A 114 -6.81 19.34 9.97
CA ALA A 114 -7.90 19.80 10.81
C ALA A 114 -8.13 18.85 11.99
N LEU A 115 -8.60 19.40 13.11
CA LEU A 115 -9.05 18.60 14.25
C LEU A 115 -10.42 17.96 13.91
N LEU A 116 -10.55 16.65 14.16
CA LEU A 116 -11.76 15.89 13.82
C LEU A 116 -12.99 16.24 14.65
N ASP A 117 -12.82 16.76 15.83
CA ASP A 117 -13.89 17.16 16.76
C ASP A 117 -14.40 18.58 16.51
N ASN A 118 -13.81 19.33 15.61
CA ASN A 118 -14.37 20.60 15.18
C ASN A 118 -15.28 20.43 13.96
N THR A 119 -16.55 20.14 14.24
CA THR A 119 -17.56 19.86 13.21
C THR A 119 -18.05 21.10 12.47
N SER A 120 -17.84 22.31 13.01
CA SER A 120 -18.46 23.51 12.50
C SER A 120 -17.65 24.25 11.43
N ASN A 121 -16.34 24.18 11.47
CA ASN A 121 -15.46 24.77 10.47
C ASN A 121 -13.99 24.38 10.72
N PRO A 122 -13.47 23.31 10.12
CA PRO A 122 -12.08 22.95 10.31
C PRO A 122 -11.18 24.04 9.74
N THR A 123 -10.68 24.88 10.60
CA THR A 123 -9.71 25.90 10.23
C THR A 123 -8.37 25.21 10.00
N PRO A 124 -7.74 25.35 8.84
CA PRO A 124 -6.41 24.80 8.61
C PRO A 124 -5.42 25.42 9.59
N LEU A 125 -4.58 24.61 10.21
CA LEU A 125 -3.59 25.05 11.18
C LEU A 125 -2.42 25.82 10.56
N PHE A 126 -2.26 25.73 9.21
CA PHE A 126 -1.17 26.39 8.48
C PHE A 126 -1.58 26.69 7.03
N GLY A 127 -0.92 27.66 6.42
CA GLY A 127 -1.25 28.16 5.08
C GLY A 127 -0.61 27.37 3.94
N PHE A 128 0.70 27.13 4.02
CA PHE A 128 1.45 26.51 2.93
C PHE A 128 2.24 25.30 3.43
N VAL A 129 2.00 24.14 2.82
CA VAL A 129 2.73 22.91 3.10
C VAL A 129 3.78 22.72 2.02
N THR A 130 5.01 22.47 2.43
CA THR A 130 6.13 22.19 1.53
C THR A 130 6.36 20.69 1.34
N GLU A 131 6.06 19.91 2.35
CA GLU A 131 6.23 18.46 2.30
C GLU A 131 5.22 17.79 3.22
N ALA A 132 4.72 16.62 2.81
CA ALA A 132 3.90 15.77 3.65
C ALA A 132 4.24 14.30 3.41
N THR A 133 4.29 13.53 4.49
CA THR A 133 4.42 12.08 4.44
C THR A 133 3.30 11.44 5.27
N ILE A 134 2.66 10.42 4.71
CA ILE A 134 1.66 9.62 5.41
C ILE A 134 2.13 8.18 5.36
N SER A 135 2.24 7.53 6.52
CA SER A 135 2.60 6.13 6.64
C SER A 135 1.51 5.35 7.38
N ILE A 136 1.18 4.18 6.84
CA ILE A 136 0.22 3.26 7.41
C ILE A 136 0.91 1.91 7.52
N ASN A 137 0.84 1.27 8.68
CA ASN A 137 1.44 -0.03 8.92
C ASN A 137 0.43 -0.97 9.57
N ASN A 138 0.30 -2.16 9.00
CA ASN A 138 -0.53 -3.25 9.52
C ASN A 138 0.25 -4.18 10.47
N ASN A 139 1.57 -3.99 10.60
CA ASN A 139 2.45 -4.82 11.42
C ASN A 139 2.26 -6.32 11.15
N VAL A 140 2.28 -6.69 9.87
CA VAL A 140 2.07 -8.07 9.43
C VAL A 140 3.32 -8.90 9.73
N THR A 141 3.12 -10.04 10.39
CA THR A 141 4.19 -10.99 10.69
C THR A 141 3.92 -12.35 10.05
N PRO A 142 4.93 -12.98 9.44
CA PRO A 142 4.80 -14.33 8.90
C PRO A 142 4.90 -15.37 10.03
N ASN A 143 3.97 -16.30 10.07
CA ASN A 143 3.97 -17.43 11.02
C ASN A 143 4.67 -18.62 10.36
N LYS A 144 5.80 -19.04 10.93
CA LYS A 144 6.60 -20.15 10.44
C LYS A 144 6.45 -21.37 11.33
N ALA A 145 6.52 -22.55 10.73
CA ALA A 145 6.53 -23.82 11.44
C ALA A 145 7.77 -24.65 11.07
N VAL A 146 8.13 -25.59 11.94
CA VAL A 146 9.20 -26.55 11.66
C VAL A 146 8.78 -27.46 10.52
N GLY A 147 9.65 -27.62 9.52
CA GLY A 147 9.39 -28.47 8.36
C GLY A 147 8.70 -27.77 7.19
N THR A 148 8.47 -26.46 7.24
CA THR A 148 7.97 -25.67 6.12
C THR A 148 9.05 -24.71 5.60
N LEU A 149 9.18 -24.58 4.28
CA LEU A 149 10.10 -23.63 3.65
C LEU A 149 9.58 -22.19 3.78
N GLY A 150 8.30 -21.99 3.57
CA GLY A 150 7.61 -20.70 3.67
C GLY A 150 6.89 -20.51 5.01
N ALA A 151 6.13 -19.45 5.12
CA ALA A 151 5.21 -19.22 6.22
C ALA A 151 3.91 -20.00 6.00
N ILE A 152 3.37 -20.58 7.06
CA ILE A 152 2.07 -21.29 7.00
C ILE A 152 0.89 -20.32 6.93
N ASP A 153 1.08 -19.11 7.46
CA ASP A 153 0.08 -18.05 7.46
C ASP A 153 0.76 -16.70 7.80
N THR A 154 0.03 -15.61 7.67
CA THR A 154 0.44 -14.29 8.11
C THR A 154 -0.56 -13.73 9.12
N SER A 155 -0.08 -13.12 10.18
CA SER A 155 -0.91 -12.45 11.18
C SER A 155 -0.77 -10.92 11.02
N ALA A 156 -1.91 -10.23 10.98
CA ALA A 156 -1.91 -8.77 11.07
C ALA A 156 -1.77 -8.37 12.54
N GLY A 157 -0.90 -7.40 12.80
CA GLY A 157 -0.71 -6.79 14.10
C GLY A 157 -1.61 -5.58 14.32
N ASN A 158 -1.15 -4.67 15.17
CA ASN A 158 -1.86 -3.43 15.40
C ASN A 158 -1.75 -2.50 14.21
N PHE A 159 -2.88 -1.93 13.80
CA PHE A 159 -2.89 -0.89 12.78
C PHE A 159 -2.28 0.40 13.33
N GLU A 160 -1.26 0.90 12.66
CA GLU A 160 -0.59 2.16 12.99
C GLU A 160 -0.71 3.13 11.81
N ALA A 161 -0.98 4.39 12.13
CA ALA A 161 -0.97 5.46 11.16
C ALA A 161 -0.16 6.63 11.71
N SER A 162 0.79 7.10 10.95
CA SER A 162 1.66 8.21 11.28
C SER A 162 1.82 9.14 10.09
N GLY A 163 2.39 10.30 10.31
CA GLY A 163 2.71 11.22 9.24
C GLY A 163 3.47 12.43 9.73
N SER A 164 4.10 13.11 8.82
CA SER A 164 4.80 14.37 9.06
C SER A 164 4.36 15.41 8.03
N ILE A 165 4.34 16.65 8.43
CA ILE A 165 4.03 17.79 7.57
C ILE A 165 5.01 18.90 7.87
N THR A 166 5.66 19.41 6.82
CA THR A 166 6.48 20.61 6.89
C THR A 166 5.70 21.77 6.27
N ALA A 167 5.54 22.85 7.01
CA ALA A 167 4.73 23.99 6.59
C ALA A 167 5.35 25.33 7.03
N TYR A 168 5.03 26.40 6.31
CA TYR A 168 5.29 27.79 6.66
C TYR A 168 4.06 28.44 7.29
#